data_6f83bfb6eb5595d599ecb608d00b9d3f
#
_entry.id   6f83bfb6eb5595d599ecb608d00b9d3f
#
_cell.length_a   1.000
_cell.length_b   1.000
_cell.length_c   1.000
_cell.angle_alpha   90.00
_cell.angle_beta   90.00
_cell.angle_gamma   90.00
#
_symmetry.space_group_name_H-M   'P 1'
#
loop_
_entity.id
_entity.type
_entity.pdbx_description
1 polymer ?
#
loop_
_entity_poly.entity_id
_entity_poly.type
_entity_poly.pdbx_seq_one_letter_code
_entity_poly.pdbx_strand_id
1 'polypeptide(L)'
;MEYSNQNHLRNNNNTDELSFYQNSKYEDFQKIGKKIGSGQFSKVYKCKNIKTGDIYAMKIIEKSSESQLELQEKQVRREIQNLFRCYHWEKNYNTLKIFNFFETEEEFILILNYCDTNLEKLVNEKYKDKRMPLEDIKLLFLELNNGFRNLYEKNVIHRDIKINNILIEYRFGDPNDYIPRIGDFGISRENFSDTNNPMTLNISWFYLTAPEVLKNGRDYSFASDLWSIGTLLYKLAFGKYPFEGQDMVKLTEIITKGPYRLEKSGDHNFDDLISKLLNKDKKKRITYEDYFNHPFFKYDEPFNLINFNSKYNMDISSYKREVRTEGKDGNILLNDLSDIEFVRLKELNLQNCNISDLTPLTSSTFKDLIFLNLQYNNIYNLKPMKDIKFLGIKEMYLGLNRITDISPLEKIPFKCLTSLGLSGNKINWDENTKRIYNSIIKK
;
A
#
# COMPACT_ATOMS: atom_id res chain seq x y z
N MET A 1 -31.07 20.70 8.51
CA MET A 1 -29.83 21.09 7.82
C MET A 1 -29.78 20.28 6.54
N GLU A 2 -29.99 20.91 5.40
CA GLU A 2 -29.93 20.22 4.11
C GLU A 2 -28.47 20.11 3.69
N TYR A 3 -27.98 18.89 3.57
CA TYR A 3 -26.66 18.59 3.03
C TYR A 3 -26.74 18.69 1.51
N SER A 4 -26.16 19.74 0.93
CA SER A 4 -26.10 19.89 -0.52
C SER A 4 -25.07 18.92 -1.11
N ASN A 5 -25.55 17.94 -1.86
CA ASN A 5 -24.71 17.16 -2.78
C ASN A 5 -24.21 18.11 -3.88
N GLN A 6 -22.96 18.53 -3.83
CA GLN A 6 -22.46 19.56 -4.72
C GLN A 6 -22.23 19.08 -6.15
N ASN A 7 -23.06 19.60 -7.04
CA ASN A 7 -22.93 19.56 -8.51
C ASN A 7 -21.90 20.56 -9.07
N HIS A 8 -20.96 21.12 -8.30
CA HIS A 8 -20.07 22.20 -8.76
C HIS A 8 -18.72 21.76 -9.34
N LEU A 9 -18.43 20.44 -9.43
CA LEU A 9 -17.25 19.93 -10.15
C LEU A 9 -17.50 19.69 -11.65
N ARG A 10 -18.60 20.23 -12.21
CA ARG A 10 -19.06 19.97 -13.60
C ARG A 10 -18.41 20.79 -14.70
N ASN A 11 -17.26 21.40 -14.53
CA ASN A 11 -16.57 22.03 -15.66
C ASN A 11 -15.18 21.44 -15.86
N ASN A 12 -15.09 20.47 -16.72
CA ASN A 12 -14.09 19.97 -17.67
C ASN A 12 -13.94 18.43 -17.64
N ASN A 13 -14.55 17.80 -18.64
CA ASN A 13 -14.19 16.52 -19.29
C ASN A 13 -13.79 15.28 -18.46
N ASN A 14 -14.35 15.04 -17.25
CA ASN A 14 -14.24 13.76 -16.55
C ASN A 14 -15.52 13.49 -15.74
N THR A 15 -16.67 13.44 -16.41
CA THR A 15 -17.99 13.25 -15.76
C THR A 15 -18.27 11.83 -15.30
N ASP A 16 -17.51 10.82 -15.76
CA ASP A 16 -17.79 9.42 -15.45
C ASP A 16 -17.18 8.93 -14.14
N GLU A 17 -16.10 9.56 -13.65
CA GLU A 17 -15.43 9.13 -12.41
C GLU A 17 -16.14 9.58 -11.13
N LEU A 18 -16.88 10.68 -11.17
CA LEU A 18 -17.64 11.20 -10.02
C LEU A 18 -18.99 10.52 -9.77
N SER A 19 -19.50 9.80 -10.78
CA SER A 19 -20.81 9.11 -10.68
C SER A 19 -20.81 7.92 -9.73
N PHE A 20 -19.64 7.32 -9.46
CA PHE A 20 -19.52 6.13 -8.62
C PHE A 20 -19.78 6.41 -7.13
N TYR A 21 -19.63 7.66 -6.66
CA TYR A 21 -19.73 8.06 -5.25
C TYR A 21 -21.08 8.66 -4.85
N GLN A 22 -22.04 8.78 -5.79
CA GLN A 22 -23.30 9.48 -5.56
C GLN A 22 -24.34 8.73 -4.70
N ASN A 23 -24.09 7.48 -4.30
CA ASN A 23 -25.09 6.67 -3.59
C ASN A 23 -24.97 6.67 -2.06
N SER A 24 -23.93 7.26 -1.47
CA SER A 24 -23.75 7.33 -0.02
C SER A 24 -23.96 8.75 0.50
N LYS A 25 -24.72 8.89 1.60
CA LYS A 25 -24.93 10.14 2.28
C LYS A 25 -23.98 10.27 3.48
N TYR A 26 -23.75 11.48 3.96
CA TYR A 26 -22.89 11.70 5.13
C TYR A 26 -23.40 10.93 6.37
N GLU A 27 -24.74 10.87 6.55
CA GLU A 27 -25.40 10.17 7.62
C GLU A 27 -25.15 8.66 7.62
N ASP A 28 -24.72 8.10 6.46
CA ASP A 28 -24.35 6.69 6.35
C ASP A 28 -23.05 6.36 7.10
N PHE A 29 -22.26 7.37 7.49
CA PHE A 29 -20.95 7.21 8.14
C PHE A 29 -20.98 7.66 9.61
N GLN A 30 -20.93 6.69 10.51
CA GLN A 30 -20.94 6.93 11.96
C GLN A 30 -19.51 6.91 12.53
N LYS A 31 -19.12 7.98 13.24
CA LYS A 31 -17.84 8.01 13.99
C LYS A 31 -17.82 6.92 15.07
N ILE A 32 -16.69 6.23 15.21
CA ILE A 32 -16.49 5.19 16.21
C ILE A 32 -15.31 5.55 17.12
N GLY A 33 -15.54 5.56 18.41
CA GLY A 33 -14.50 5.75 19.41
C GLY A 33 -13.87 7.15 19.42
N LYS A 34 -12.60 7.20 19.82
CA LYS A 34 -11.84 8.45 19.97
C LYS A 34 -11.18 8.87 18.66
N LYS A 35 -10.76 10.15 18.60
CA LYS A 35 -9.92 10.68 17.53
C LYS A 35 -8.64 9.84 17.38
N ILE A 36 -8.33 9.42 16.16
CA ILE A 36 -7.16 8.59 15.84
C ILE A 36 -5.97 9.39 15.30
N GLY A 37 -6.22 10.62 14.84
CA GLY A 37 -5.19 11.51 14.33
C GLY A 37 -5.63 12.97 14.35
N SER A 38 -4.67 13.89 14.27
CA SER A 38 -4.92 15.34 14.13
C SER A 38 -3.81 16.00 13.34
N GLY A 39 -4.17 16.88 12.42
CA GLY A 39 -3.31 17.86 11.78
C GLY A 39 -3.61 19.28 12.31
N GLN A 40 -2.94 20.28 11.75
CA GLN A 40 -3.10 21.69 12.16
C GLN A 40 -4.56 22.17 12.05
N PHE A 41 -5.27 21.75 10.98
CA PHE A 41 -6.65 22.13 10.71
C PHE A 41 -7.56 20.92 10.49
N SER A 42 -7.13 19.74 10.87
CA SER A 42 -7.90 18.52 10.61
C SER A 42 -7.91 17.55 11.79
N LYS A 43 -9.01 16.83 11.91
CA LYS A 43 -9.22 15.76 12.89
C LYS A 43 -9.57 14.48 12.14
N VAL A 44 -8.96 13.35 12.50
CA VAL A 44 -9.24 12.06 11.87
C VAL A 44 -9.90 11.14 12.88
N TYR A 45 -11.00 10.53 12.49
CA TYR A 45 -11.77 9.58 13.29
C TYR A 45 -11.90 8.24 12.55
N LYS A 46 -11.95 7.15 13.28
CA LYS A 46 -12.46 5.89 12.75
C LYS A 46 -13.96 6.03 12.56
N CYS A 47 -14.49 5.57 11.42
CA CYS A 47 -15.93 5.56 11.17
C CYS A 47 -16.37 4.26 10.53
N LYS A 48 -17.67 3.97 10.61
CA LYS A 48 -18.32 2.81 10.03
C LYS A 48 -19.43 3.25 9.10
N ASN A 49 -19.49 2.67 7.91
CA ASN A 49 -20.67 2.77 7.09
C ASN A 49 -21.77 1.89 7.70
N ILE A 50 -22.87 2.49 8.11
CA ILE A 50 -23.96 1.78 8.82
C ILE A 50 -24.74 0.82 7.92
N LYS A 51 -24.68 1.02 6.58
CA LYS A 51 -25.36 0.16 5.60
C LYS A 51 -24.55 -1.08 5.25
N THR A 52 -23.22 -0.91 5.04
CA THR A 52 -22.35 -2.02 4.61
C THR A 52 -21.61 -2.67 5.78
N GLY A 53 -21.43 -1.95 6.87
CA GLY A 53 -20.64 -2.40 8.01
C GLY A 53 -19.14 -2.12 7.87
N ASP A 54 -18.67 -1.61 6.74
CA ASP A 54 -17.27 -1.39 6.44
C ASP A 54 -16.69 -0.25 7.29
N ILE A 55 -15.38 -0.37 7.56
CA ILE A 55 -14.61 0.57 8.39
C ILE A 55 -13.78 1.49 7.51
N TYR A 56 -13.81 2.78 7.82
CA TYR A 56 -13.11 3.85 7.13
C TYR A 56 -12.45 4.82 8.11
N ALA A 57 -11.61 5.71 7.59
CA ALA A 57 -11.14 6.91 8.28
C ALA A 57 -11.91 8.13 7.76
N MET A 58 -12.45 8.93 8.68
CA MET A 58 -13.13 10.18 8.40
C MET A 58 -12.20 11.33 8.76
N LYS A 59 -11.64 12.01 7.75
CA LYS A 59 -10.81 13.22 7.91
C LYS A 59 -11.72 14.44 7.81
N ILE A 60 -11.81 15.19 8.89
CA ILE A 60 -12.61 16.42 9.01
C ILE A 60 -11.67 17.62 9.01
N ILE A 61 -11.89 18.57 8.14
CA ILE A 61 -11.11 19.79 7.99
C ILE A 61 -12.08 20.95 8.28
N GLU A 62 -11.88 21.65 9.39
CA GLU A 62 -12.65 22.83 9.76
C GLU A 62 -12.36 23.96 8.77
N LYS A 63 -13.40 24.63 8.27
CA LYS A 63 -13.26 25.76 7.36
C LYS A 63 -12.63 26.95 8.11
N SER A 64 -11.67 27.59 7.48
CA SER A 64 -11.00 28.77 8.00
C SER A 64 -11.91 30.01 7.91
N SER A 65 -11.47 31.13 8.52
CA SER A 65 -12.14 32.42 8.35
C SER A 65 -12.22 32.83 6.88
N GLU A 66 -13.16 33.66 6.51
CA GLU A 66 -13.44 34.11 5.13
C GLU A 66 -12.16 34.54 4.37
N SER A 67 -11.25 35.24 5.04
CA SER A 67 -9.98 35.69 4.45
C SER A 67 -9.02 34.60 4.00
N GLN A 68 -9.15 33.37 4.52
CA GLN A 68 -8.28 32.21 4.21
C GLN A 68 -9.04 31.08 3.52
N LEU A 69 -10.38 31.18 3.48
CA LEU A 69 -11.24 30.07 3.01
C LEU A 69 -10.97 29.71 1.55
N GLU A 70 -10.84 30.67 0.65
CA GLU A 70 -10.61 30.41 -0.78
C GLU A 70 -9.31 29.61 -1.01
N LEU A 71 -8.25 29.95 -0.27
CA LEU A 71 -6.98 29.25 -0.36
C LEU A 71 -7.10 27.82 0.18
N GLN A 72 -7.76 27.67 1.34
CA GLN A 72 -8.01 26.37 1.94
C GLN A 72 -8.85 25.47 1.02
N GLU A 73 -9.90 25.99 0.40
CA GLU A 73 -10.71 25.25 -0.57
C GLU A 73 -9.87 24.76 -1.75
N LYS A 74 -9.04 25.63 -2.34
CA LYS A 74 -8.12 25.24 -3.43
C LYS A 74 -7.21 24.09 -3.00
N GLN A 75 -6.70 24.13 -1.78
CA GLN A 75 -5.83 23.08 -1.24
C GLN A 75 -6.58 21.76 -1.05
N VAL A 76 -7.75 21.79 -0.42
CA VAL A 76 -8.61 20.60 -0.20
C VAL A 76 -9.03 19.99 -1.54
N ARG A 77 -9.48 20.80 -2.50
CA ARG A 77 -9.86 20.31 -3.83
C ARG A 77 -8.67 19.68 -4.58
N ARG A 78 -7.46 20.25 -4.43
CA ARG A 78 -6.24 19.67 -5.01
C ARG A 78 -5.89 18.33 -4.35
N GLU A 79 -5.98 18.20 -3.02
CA GLU A 79 -5.77 16.90 -2.33
C GLU A 79 -6.74 15.86 -2.86
N ILE A 80 -8.02 16.19 -2.94
CA ILE A 80 -9.06 15.31 -3.48
C ILE A 80 -8.74 14.89 -4.92
N GLN A 81 -8.40 15.85 -5.78
CA GLN A 81 -8.03 15.57 -7.18
C GLN A 81 -6.81 14.64 -7.29
N ASN A 82 -5.78 14.84 -6.46
CA ASN A 82 -4.60 13.98 -6.45
C ASN A 82 -4.93 12.57 -5.95
N LEU A 83 -5.74 12.45 -4.89
CA LEU A 83 -6.22 11.16 -4.41
C LEU A 83 -7.01 10.42 -5.50
N PHE A 84 -7.90 11.12 -6.22
CA PHE A 84 -8.64 10.54 -7.35
C PHE A 84 -7.75 10.15 -8.52
N ARG A 85 -6.78 10.99 -8.91
CA ARG A 85 -5.83 10.64 -9.97
C ARG A 85 -5.04 9.38 -9.67
N CYS A 86 -4.70 9.17 -8.40
CA CYS A 86 -3.96 8.00 -7.93
C CYS A 86 -4.86 6.80 -7.64
N TYR A 87 -6.19 7.00 -7.68
CA TYR A 87 -7.16 5.94 -7.50
C TYR A 87 -7.21 5.06 -8.74
N HIS A 88 -6.60 3.89 -8.67
CA HIS A 88 -6.81 2.79 -9.61
C HIS A 88 -7.48 1.65 -8.86
N TRP A 89 -8.73 1.44 -9.16
CA TRP A 89 -9.61 0.46 -8.56
C TRP A 89 -9.07 -0.99 -8.65
N GLU A 90 -8.22 -1.31 -9.61
CA GLU A 90 -7.76 -2.70 -9.82
C GLU A 90 -6.30 -2.98 -9.48
N LYS A 91 -5.40 -2.01 -9.35
CA LYS A 91 -3.95 -2.29 -9.33
C LYS A 91 -3.10 -1.57 -8.28
N ASN A 92 -3.65 -0.64 -7.50
CA ASN A 92 -2.82 0.14 -6.59
C ASN A 92 -3.29 0.12 -5.15
N TYR A 93 -2.68 -0.75 -4.36
CA TYR A 93 -2.96 -0.85 -2.93
C TYR A 93 -2.09 0.09 -2.08
N ASN A 94 -1.03 0.69 -2.64
CA ASN A 94 0.01 1.38 -1.87
C ASN A 94 -0.13 2.91 -1.85
N THR A 95 -1.25 3.45 -2.31
CA THR A 95 -1.68 4.84 -2.06
C THR A 95 -2.96 4.86 -1.25
N LEU A 96 -3.13 5.92 -0.45
CA LEU A 96 -4.36 6.14 0.28
C LEU A 96 -5.51 6.39 -0.70
N LYS A 97 -6.65 5.73 -0.49
CA LYS A 97 -7.82 5.86 -1.35
C LYS A 97 -8.86 6.76 -0.71
N ILE A 98 -9.52 7.57 -1.52
CA ILE A 98 -10.71 8.32 -1.13
C ILE A 98 -11.97 7.58 -1.61
N PHE A 99 -12.93 7.38 -0.72
CA PHE A 99 -14.20 6.70 -1.01
C PHE A 99 -15.36 7.68 -1.14
N ASN A 100 -15.30 8.79 -0.42
CA ASN A 100 -16.31 9.83 -0.51
C ASN A 100 -15.80 11.17 -0.01
N PHE A 101 -16.50 12.23 -0.40
CA PHE A 101 -16.24 13.60 0.03
C PHE A 101 -17.56 14.31 0.27
N PHE A 102 -17.65 14.98 1.41
CA PHE A 102 -18.80 15.83 1.78
C PHE A 102 -18.30 17.20 2.16
N GLU A 103 -19.14 18.20 1.92
CA GLU A 103 -18.90 19.57 2.29
C GLU A 103 -20.13 20.12 3.02
N THR A 104 -19.91 20.76 4.14
CA THR A 104 -20.91 21.47 4.94
C THR A 104 -20.58 22.97 4.97
N GLU A 105 -21.39 23.77 5.65
CA GLU A 105 -21.07 25.18 5.88
C GLU A 105 -19.75 25.34 6.66
N GLU A 106 -19.45 24.44 7.58
CA GLU A 106 -18.34 24.57 8.53
C GLU A 106 -17.15 23.66 8.23
N GLU A 107 -17.33 22.55 7.46
CA GLU A 107 -16.34 21.49 7.36
C GLU A 107 -16.23 20.91 5.95
N PHE A 108 -15.02 20.45 5.61
CA PHE A 108 -14.77 19.47 4.54
C PHE A 108 -14.53 18.10 5.16
N ILE A 109 -15.16 17.05 4.62
CA ILE A 109 -15.16 15.71 5.19
C ILE A 109 -14.74 14.71 4.12
N LEU A 110 -13.62 14.04 4.32
CA LEU A 110 -13.10 13.01 3.42
C LEU A 110 -13.27 11.64 4.07
N ILE A 111 -13.82 10.68 3.33
CA ILE A 111 -13.88 9.27 3.73
C ILE A 111 -12.76 8.52 3.00
N LEU A 112 -11.83 7.98 3.77
CA LEU A 112 -10.56 7.42 3.32
C LEU A 112 -10.40 5.96 3.81
N ASN A 113 -9.42 5.21 3.26
CA ASN A 113 -9.03 3.95 3.90
C ASN A 113 -8.76 4.14 5.39
N TYR A 114 -9.23 3.20 6.18
CA TYR A 114 -8.76 3.07 7.55
C TYR A 114 -7.39 2.40 7.55
N CYS A 115 -6.43 3.01 8.25
CA CYS A 115 -5.12 2.44 8.52
C CYS A 115 -4.93 2.38 10.04
N ASP A 116 -4.39 1.26 10.52
CA ASP A 116 -4.28 0.98 11.95
C ASP A 116 -3.22 1.83 12.64
N THR A 117 -2.15 2.14 11.91
CA THR A 117 -1.01 2.92 12.42
C THR A 117 -0.26 3.62 11.28
N ASN A 118 0.90 4.18 11.57
CA ASN A 118 1.85 4.68 10.59
C ASN A 118 3.22 4.01 10.75
N LEU A 119 4.08 4.18 9.75
CA LEU A 119 5.39 3.53 9.72
C LEU A 119 6.29 3.96 10.89
N GLU A 120 6.19 5.21 11.38
CA GLU A 120 7.00 5.66 12.52
C GLU A 120 6.65 4.88 13.79
N LYS A 121 5.37 4.71 14.09
CA LYS A 121 4.91 3.93 15.24
C LYS A 121 5.29 2.47 15.09
N LEU A 122 5.06 1.88 13.91
CA LEU A 122 5.44 0.49 13.62
C LEU A 122 6.94 0.27 13.85
N VAL A 123 7.80 1.17 13.36
CA VAL A 123 9.26 1.06 13.54
C VAL A 123 9.65 1.20 15.01
N ASN A 124 9.05 2.15 15.72
CA ASN A 124 9.34 2.37 17.15
C ASN A 124 8.91 1.18 18.02
N GLU A 125 7.84 0.48 17.67
CA GLU A 125 7.32 -0.67 18.42
C GLU A 125 8.04 -1.97 18.07
N LYS A 126 8.37 -2.16 16.79
CA LYS A 126 8.89 -3.45 16.28
C LYS A 126 10.42 -3.54 16.33
N TYR A 127 11.15 -2.43 16.13
CA TYR A 127 12.58 -2.48 15.92
C TYR A 127 13.35 -1.78 17.04
N LYS A 128 14.31 -2.52 17.62
CA LYS A 128 15.25 -1.98 18.61
C LYS A 128 16.06 -0.83 17.95
N ASP A 129 16.33 0.21 18.74
CA ASP A 129 17.07 1.39 18.30
C ASP A 129 16.46 2.10 17.07
N LYS A 130 15.19 1.82 16.75
CA LYS A 130 14.45 2.39 15.62
C LYS A 130 15.14 2.15 14.25
N ARG A 131 15.91 1.08 14.14
CA ARG A 131 16.64 0.68 12.94
C ARG A 131 15.98 -0.54 12.32
N MET A 132 15.51 -0.38 11.10
CA MET A 132 14.93 -1.47 10.33
C MET A 132 16.04 -2.22 9.58
N PRO A 133 16.08 -3.56 9.61
CA PRO A 133 17.01 -4.34 8.79
C PRO A 133 16.85 -3.99 7.29
N LEU A 134 17.96 -4.00 6.54
CA LEU A 134 17.92 -3.64 5.11
C LEU A 134 16.98 -4.53 4.30
N GLU A 135 16.89 -5.81 4.65
CA GLU A 135 15.95 -6.73 4.00
C GLU A 135 14.50 -6.30 4.22
N ASP A 136 14.13 -5.91 5.44
CA ASP A 136 12.78 -5.42 5.74
C ASP A 136 12.50 -4.08 5.03
N ILE A 137 13.51 -3.19 4.91
CA ILE A 137 13.41 -1.95 4.13
C ILE A 137 13.17 -2.26 2.65
N LYS A 138 13.95 -3.18 2.09
CA LYS A 138 13.82 -3.62 0.69
C LYS A 138 12.42 -4.13 0.41
N LEU A 139 11.90 -4.99 1.29
CA LEU A 139 10.57 -5.56 1.19
C LEU A 139 9.45 -4.51 1.32
N LEU A 140 9.58 -3.57 2.25
CA LEU A 140 8.67 -2.44 2.40
C LEU A 140 8.64 -1.58 1.13
N PHE A 141 9.81 -1.29 0.55
CA PHE A 141 9.91 -0.46 -0.64
C PHE A 141 9.52 -1.16 -1.93
N LEU A 142 9.55 -2.48 -2.01
CA LEU A 142 8.93 -3.21 -3.12
C LEU A 142 7.44 -2.90 -3.27
N GLU A 143 6.75 -2.74 -2.14
CA GLU A 143 5.34 -2.35 -2.14
C GLU A 143 5.16 -0.86 -2.33
N LEU A 144 5.87 -0.02 -1.58
CA LEU A 144 5.78 1.43 -1.71
C LEU A 144 6.13 1.93 -3.10
N ASN A 145 7.05 1.25 -3.81
CA ASN A 145 7.41 1.61 -5.17
C ASN A 145 6.24 1.47 -6.15
N ASN A 146 5.26 0.62 -5.90
CA ASN A 146 4.02 0.61 -6.69
C ASN A 146 3.27 1.94 -6.52
N GLY A 147 3.18 2.45 -5.28
CA GLY A 147 2.59 3.74 -4.99
C GLY A 147 3.38 4.90 -5.60
N PHE A 148 4.71 4.92 -5.42
CA PHE A 148 5.56 5.97 -6.02
C PHE A 148 5.53 5.95 -7.55
N ARG A 149 5.48 4.79 -8.19
CA ARG A 149 5.33 4.65 -9.63
C ARG A 149 4.00 5.23 -10.10
N ASN A 150 2.91 4.94 -9.39
CA ASN A 150 1.60 5.50 -9.70
C ASN A 150 1.59 7.03 -9.60
N LEU A 151 2.20 7.61 -8.56
CA LEU A 151 2.36 9.07 -8.45
C LEU A 151 3.11 9.64 -9.66
N TYR A 152 4.21 9.01 -10.04
CA TYR A 152 5.05 9.44 -11.18
C TYR A 152 4.27 9.36 -12.50
N GLU A 153 3.63 8.23 -12.80
CA GLU A 153 2.84 8.02 -14.04
C GLU A 153 1.63 8.95 -14.14
N LYS A 154 1.02 9.31 -13.00
CA LYS A 154 -0.09 10.26 -12.92
C LYS A 154 0.36 11.73 -12.84
N ASN A 155 1.66 11.99 -12.93
CA ASN A 155 2.25 13.33 -12.84
C ASN A 155 1.86 14.05 -11.53
N VAL A 156 1.86 13.32 -10.39
CA VAL A 156 1.58 13.85 -9.06
C VAL A 156 2.87 13.94 -8.24
N ILE A 157 3.27 15.15 -7.87
CA ILE A 157 4.38 15.40 -6.95
C ILE A 157 3.82 15.44 -5.53
N HIS A 158 4.33 14.59 -4.63
CA HIS A 158 3.79 14.43 -3.28
C HIS A 158 4.15 15.56 -2.32
N ARG A 159 5.39 16.04 -2.35
CA ARG A 159 5.94 17.17 -1.57
C ARG A 159 6.08 16.96 -0.06
N ASP A 160 5.52 15.90 0.52
CA ASP A 160 5.58 15.61 1.96
C ASP A 160 5.81 14.11 2.26
N ILE A 161 6.76 13.49 1.52
CA ILE A 161 7.15 12.10 1.78
C ILE A 161 7.95 12.06 3.08
N LYS A 162 7.40 11.36 4.09
CA LYS A 162 8.02 11.16 5.41
C LYS A 162 7.46 9.92 6.09
N ILE A 163 8.18 9.44 7.10
CA ILE A 163 7.83 8.21 7.83
C ILE A 163 6.41 8.24 8.40
N ASN A 164 5.93 9.41 8.87
CA ASN A 164 4.58 9.55 9.44
C ASN A 164 3.46 9.50 8.39
N ASN A 165 3.77 9.84 7.13
CA ASN A 165 2.82 9.83 6.02
C ASN A 165 2.80 8.49 5.28
N ILE A 166 3.60 7.52 5.69
CA ILE A 166 3.44 6.13 5.30
C ILE A 166 2.50 5.47 6.31
N LEU A 167 1.27 5.26 5.91
CA LEU A 167 0.23 4.64 6.72
C LEU A 167 0.29 3.13 6.59
N ILE A 168 -0.13 2.43 7.64
CA ILE A 168 -0.06 0.98 7.74
C ILE A 168 -1.46 0.43 8.00
N GLU A 169 -1.94 -0.38 7.09
CA GLU A 169 -3.20 -1.11 7.18
C GLU A 169 -2.90 -2.57 7.49
N TYR A 170 -3.32 -3.07 8.67
CA TYR A 170 -3.13 -4.46 9.05
C TYR A 170 -4.11 -5.36 8.30
N ARG A 171 -3.59 -6.40 7.66
CA ARG A 171 -4.43 -7.44 7.09
C ARG A 171 -4.91 -8.37 8.19
N PHE A 172 -6.19 -8.63 8.21
CA PHE A 172 -6.81 -9.52 9.20
C PHE A 172 -6.48 -9.16 10.66
N GLY A 173 -6.11 -7.90 10.92
CA GLY A 173 -5.71 -7.43 12.25
C GLY A 173 -4.33 -7.93 12.72
N ASP A 174 -3.51 -8.50 11.83
CA ASP A 174 -2.16 -8.98 12.15
C ASP A 174 -1.11 -7.88 11.92
N PRO A 175 -0.43 -7.37 12.98
CA PRO A 175 0.62 -6.35 12.83
C PRO A 175 1.84 -6.78 11.99
N ASN A 176 2.02 -8.07 11.79
CA ASN A 176 3.11 -8.60 10.96
C ASN A 176 2.72 -8.72 9.49
N ASP A 177 1.41 -8.63 9.18
CA ASP A 177 0.87 -8.65 7.83
C ASP A 177 0.15 -7.34 7.54
N TYR A 178 0.79 -6.45 6.80
CA TYR A 178 0.28 -5.11 6.55
C TYR A 178 0.50 -4.63 5.11
N ILE A 179 -0.33 -3.69 4.71
CA ILE A 179 -0.19 -2.95 3.45
C ILE A 179 0.32 -1.55 3.80
N PRO A 180 1.51 -1.14 3.32
CA PRO A 180 1.95 0.24 3.44
C PRO A 180 1.23 1.10 2.39
N ARG A 181 0.74 2.26 2.82
CA ARG A 181 0.06 3.23 1.96
C ARG A 181 0.69 4.60 2.06
N ILE A 182 0.98 5.21 0.92
CA ILE A 182 1.40 6.61 0.85
C ILE A 182 0.16 7.45 1.11
N GLY A 183 0.18 8.25 2.17
CA GLY A 183 -0.91 9.11 2.60
C GLY A 183 -0.53 10.58 2.65
N ASP A 184 -1.50 11.42 2.89
CA ASP A 184 -1.36 12.88 3.04
C ASP A 184 -0.76 13.58 1.81
N PHE A 185 -1.55 13.69 0.76
CA PHE A 185 -1.17 14.25 -0.55
C PHE A 185 -1.02 15.80 -0.53
N GLY A 186 -0.53 16.33 0.57
CA GLY A 186 0.07 17.65 0.62
C GLY A 186 -0.88 18.84 0.43
N ILE A 187 -1.83 19.03 1.35
CA ILE A 187 -2.55 20.30 1.47
C ILE A 187 -1.61 21.45 1.90
N SER A 188 -0.50 21.17 2.53
CA SER A 188 0.03 22.06 3.56
C SER A 188 1.09 23.07 3.14
N ARG A 189 1.50 23.24 1.84
CA ARG A 189 2.74 24.00 1.63
C ARG A 189 2.80 24.97 0.45
N GLU A 190 1.70 25.55 0.03
CA GLU A 190 1.77 26.75 -0.82
C GLU A 190 2.05 28.06 -0.03
N ASN A 191 1.94 28.05 1.30
CA ASN A 191 1.98 29.26 2.14
C ASN A 191 3.34 29.52 2.82
N PHE A 192 4.47 29.23 2.17
CA PHE A 192 5.76 29.75 2.64
C PHE A 192 5.99 31.23 2.28
N SER A 193 4.96 31.95 1.79
CA SER A 193 5.07 33.41 1.60
C SER A 193 4.93 34.20 2.90
N ASP A 194 4.41 33.62 3.97
CA ASP A 194 4.41 34.25 5.29
C ASP A 194 5.72 33.97 6.03
N THR A 195 6.79 34.55 5.50
CA THR A 195 8.12 34.61 6.15
C THR A 195 8.12 35.38 7.48
N ASN A 196 6.98 35.91 7.93
CA ASN A 196 6.86 36.71 9.13
C ASN A 196 6.71 35.92 10.43
N ASN A 197 6.57 34.57 10.37
CA ASN A 197 6.55 33.77 11.60
C ASN A 197 7.36 32.48 11.50
N PRO A 198 8.70 32.52 11.58
CA PRO A 198 9.57 31.35 11.52
C PRO A 198 9.38 30.36 12.69
N MET A 199 8.66 30.74 13.74
CA MET A 199 8.49 29.91 14.95
C MET A 199 7.53 28.72 14.78
N THR A 200 6.77 28.64 13.70
CA THR A 200 5.84 27.50 13.46
C THR A 200 6.42 26.43 12.54
N LEU A 201 7.60 26.63 11.98
CA LEU A 201 8.28 25.63 11.14
C LEU A 201 8.85 24.52 11.99
N ASN A 202 8.23 23.35 11.93
CA ASN A 202 8.77 22.16 12.58
C ASN A 202 10.13 21.83 11.97
N ILE A 203 11.19 21.76 12.79
CA ILE A 203 12.55 21.44 12.37
C ILE A 203 12.62 20.14 11.55
N SER A 204 11.71 19.19 11.79
CA SER A 204 11.62 17.94 11.02
C SER A 204 11.38 18.15 9.53
N TRP A 205 10.76 19.26 9.12
CA TRP A 205 10.57 19.58 7.70
C TRP A 205 11.90 19.84 6.98
N PHE A 206 12.84 20.52 7.67
CA PHE A 206 14.14 20.82 7.06
C PHE A 206 14.93 19.56 6.71
N TYR A 207 14.87 18.52 7.57
CA TYR A 207 15.54 17.25 7.30
C TYR A 207 15.07 16.54 6.02
N LEU A 208 13.82 16.78 5.62
CA LEU A 208 13.16 16.11 4.50
C LEU A 208 13.19 16.93 3.22
N THR A 209 13.51 18.23 3.34
CA THR A 209 13.37 19.18 2.24
C THR A 209 14.64 19.20 1.38
N ALA A 210 14.46 19.07 0.07
CA ALA A 210 15.54 19.07 -0.91
C ALA A 210 16.27 20.43 -0.97
N PRO A 211 17.59 20.44 -1.26
CA PRO A 211 18.41 21.66 -1.30
C PRO A 211 17.85 22.76 -2.22
N GLU A 212 17.31 22.40 -3.38
CA GLU A 212 16.70 23.32 -4.34
C GLU A 212 15.44 23.99 -3.78
N VAL A 213 14.65 23.26 -2.99
CA VAL A 213 13.44 23.79 -2.35
C VAL A 213 13.81 24.74 -1.21
N LEU A 214 14.82 24.39 -0.40
CA LEU A 214 15.33 25.25 0.67
C LEU A 214 15.90 26.58 0.13
N LYS A 215 16.51 26.56 -1.08
CA LYS A 215 17.07 27.76 -1.72
C LYS A 215 15.99 28.67 -2.34
N ASN A 216 15.00 28.07 -3.01
CA ASN A 216 14.08 28.79 -3.89
C ASN A 216 12.61 28.74 -3.41
N GLY A 217 12.32 28.10 -2.27
CA GLY A 217 11.00 28.03 -1.63
C GLY A 217 9.91 27.29 -2.40
N ARG A 218 9.94 27.28 -3.74
CA ARG A 218 8.88 26.71 -4.60
C ARG A 218 9.36 25.72 -5.65
N ASP A 219 10.65 25.35 -5.65
CA ASP A 219 11.22 24.46 -6.68
C ASP A 219 10.92 22.97 -6.39
N TYR A 220 9.65 22.65 -6.16
CA TYR A 220 9.20 21.25 -6.01
C TYR A 220 9.15 20.55 -7.36
N SER A 221 9.70 19.35 -7.40
CA SER A 221 9.71 18.50 -8.58
C SER A 221 9.77 17.04 -8.15
N PHE A 222 9.69 16.11 -9.08
CA PHE A 222 9.94 14.68 -8.81
C PHE A 222 11.32 14.43 -8.19
N ALA A 223 12.32 15.24 -8.54
CA ALA A 223 13.63 15.13 -7.91
C ALA A 223 13.59 15.51 -6.42
N SER A 224 12.71 16.42 -5.98
CA SER A 224 12.56 16.73 -4.56
C SER A 224 11.87 15.60 -3.79
N ASP A 225 10.92 14.88 -4.40
CA ASP A 225 10.34 13.68 -3.79
C ASP A 225 11.38 12.55 -3.65
N LEU A 226 12.24 12.35 -4.66
CA LEU A 226 13.35 11.38 -4.58
C LEU A 226 14.36 11.72 -3.46
N TRP A 227 14.64 13.00 -3.21
CA TRP A 227 15.40 13.40 -2.04
C TRP A 227 14.72 12.97 -0.74
N SER A 228 13.42 13.24 -0.60
CA SER A 228 12.63 12.86 0.58
C SER A 228 12.59 11.33 0.77
N ILE A 229 12.49 10.55 -0.33
CA ILE A 229 12.63 9.08 -0.29
C ILE A 229 14.02 8.69 0.23
N GLY A 230 15.08 9.36 -0.21
CA GLY A 230 16.44 9.12 0.28
C GLY A 230 16.59 9.37 1.78
N THR A 231 16.01 10.46 2.29
CA THR A 231 16.03 10.76 3.73
C THR A 231 15.21 9.76 4.54
N LEU A 232 14.08 9.27 3.98
CA LEU A 232 13.26 8.22 4.59
C LEU A 232 14.01 6.89 4.68
N LEU A 233 14.61 6.43 3.58
CA LEU A 233 15.43 5.22 3.55
C LEU A 233 16.58 5.27 4.56
N TYR A 234 17.29 6.41 4.59
CA TYR A 234 18.38 6.62 5.54
C TYR A 234 17.89 6.54 7.00
N LYS A 235 16.77 7.22 7.31
CA LYS A 235 16.19 7.20 8.65
C LYS A 235 15.78 5.79 9.07
N LEU A 236 15.22 5.00 8.17
CA LEU A 236 14.84 3.61 8.46
C LEU A 236 16.06 2.74 8.75
N ALA A 237 17.14 2.88 7.98
CA ALA A 237 18.35 2.07 8.14
C ALA A 237 19.19 2.46 9.35
N PHE A 238 19.33 3.76 9.63
CA PHE A 238 20.24 4.27 10.66
C PHE A 238 19.54 4.83 11.90
N GLY A 239 18.20 4.88 11.93
CA GLY A 239 17.42 5.42 13.06
C GLY A 239 17.46 6.94 13.20
N LYS A 240 18.20 7.65 12.35
CA LYS A 240 18.40 9.10 12.37
C LYS A 240 18.37 9.70 10.96
N TYR A 241 18.24 11.02 10.87
CA TYR A 241 18.33 11.72 9.60
C TYR A 241 19.77 11.82 9.07
N PRO A 242 19.98 11.97 7.74
CA PRO A 242 21.32 12.00 7.14
C PRO A 242 22.10 13.30 7.41
N PHE A 243 21.42 14.33 7.89
CA PHE A 243 22.01 15.65 8.17
C PHE A 243 21.69 16.06 9.61
N GLU A 244 22.66 16.62 10.30
CA GLU A 244 22.51 17.12 11.66
C GLU A 244 22.98 18.57 11.73
N GLY A 245 22.21 19.44 12.37
CA GLY A 245 22.53 20.84 12.58
C GLY A 245 22.04 21.30 13.94
N GLN A 246 22.75 22.22 14.59
CA GLN A 246 22.41 22.75 15.90
C GLN A 246 21.12 23.58 15.87
N ASP A 247 20.84 24.19 14.74
CA ASP A 247 19.66 25.00 14.46
C ASP A 247 19.25 24.90 12.98
N MET A 248 18.14 25.55 12.62
CA MET A 248 17.60 25.54 11.25
C MET A 248 18.54 26.20 10.24
N VAL A 249 19.27 27.24 10.64
CA VAL A 249 20.20 27.96 9.75
C VAL A 249 21.38 27.05 9.40
N LYS A 250 21.98 26.45 10.42
CA LYS A 250 23.11 25.54 10.25
C LYS A 250 22.73 24.29 9.47
N LEU A 251 21.56 23.71 9.78
CA LEU A 251 21.03 22.56 9.03
C LEU A 251 20.79 22.92 7.56
N THR A 252 20.20 24.07 7.27
CA THR A 252 20.00 24.55 5.89
C THR A 252 21.33 24.75 5.16
N GLU A 253 22.33 25.32 5.84
CA GLU A 253 23.67 25.47 5.28
C GLU A 253 24.31 24.11 4.92
N ILE A 254 24.23 23.15 5.85
CA ILE A 254 24.77 21.78 5.63
C ILE A 254 24.06 21.12 4.44
N ILE A 255 22.72 21.17 4.38
CA ILE A 255 21.95 20.55 3.29
C ILE A 255 22.23 21.23 1.95
N THR A 256 22.37 22.57 1.92
CA THR A 256 22.50 23.31 0.66
C THR A 256 23.92 23.44 0.14
N LYS A 257 24.90 23.62 1.01
CA LYS A 257 26.29 24.00 0.63
C LYS A 257 27.36 23.14 1.29
N GLY A 258 27.15 22.71 2.55
CA GLY A 258 28.18 22.07 3.37
C GLY A 258 28.61 20.71 2.82
N PRO A 259 29.85 20.27 3.12
CA PRO A 259 30.20 18.87 2.93
C PRO A 259 29.36 17.99 3.86
N TYR A 260 29.04 16.79 3.41
CA TYR A 260 28.36 15.79 4.25
C TYR A 260 28.96 14.41 4.04
N ARG A 261 28.90 13.61 5.07
CA ARG A 261 29.33 12.22 5.04
C ARG A 261 28.17 11.35 5.45
N LEU A 262 27.74 10.47 4.56
CA LEU A 262 26.72 9.47 4.85
C LEU A 262 27.35 8.28 5.56
N GLU A 263 26.67 7.73 6.54
CA GLU A 263 27.05 6.45 7.13
C GLU A 263 26.95 5.35 6.07
N LYS A 264 27.72 4.29 6.26
CA LYS A 264 27.72 3.12 5.40
C LYS A 264 26.99 1.98 6.09
N SER A 265 26.12 1.33 5.34
CA SER A 265 25.36 0.18 5.83
C SER A 265 26.13 -1.13 5.73
N GLY A 266 27.14 -1.17 4.88
CA GLY A 266 27.85 -2.38 4.50
C GLY A 266 27.27 -3.07 3.25
N ASP A 267 26.06 -2.70 2.83
CA ASP A 267 25.48 -3.14 1.54
C ASP A 267 25.82 -2.11 0.46
N HIS A 268 26.58 -2.53 -0.54
CA HIS A 268 27.04 -1.66 -1.63
C HIS A 268 25.88 -1.04 -2.42
N ASN A 269 24.83 -1.83 -2.71
CA ASN A 269 23.69 -1.37 -3.49
C ASN A 269 22.86 -0.35 -2.73
N PHE A 270 22.65 -0.57 -1.42
CA PHE A 270 21.96 0.41 -0.57
C PHE A 270 22.74 1.73 -0.46
N ASP A 271 24.05 1.63 -0.19
CA ASP A 271 24.91 2.80 -0.06
C ASP A 271 24.99 3.63 -1.35
N ASP A 272 25.00 2.95 -2.52
CA ASP A 272 24.97 3.59 -3.84
C ASP A 272 23.62 4.29 -4.06
N LEU A 273 22.50 3.61 -3.78
CA LEU A 273 21.16 4.19 -3.87
C LEU A 273 21.02 5.46 -3.04
N ILE A 274 21.44 5.41 -1.76
CA ILE A 274 21.38 6.56 -0.85
C ILE A 274 22.22 7.72 -1.39
N SER A 275 23.42 7.44 -1.90
CA SER A 275 24.30 8.48 -2.46
C SER A 275 23.70 9.17 -3.68
N LYS A 276 22.99 8.43 -4.53
CA LYS A 276 22.32 8.93 -5.74
C LYS A 276 21.04 9.72 -5.39
N LEU A 277 20.26 9.28 -4.41
CA LEU A 277 19.06 9.97 -3.94
C LEU A 277 19.39 11.29 -3.23
N LEU A 278 20.43 11.29 -2.40
CA LEU A 278 20.84 12.46 -1.61
C LEU A 278 21.88 13.33 -2.33
N ASN A 279 21.92 13.28 -3.65
CA ASN A 279 22.74 14.19 -4.43
C ASN A 279 22.16 15.61 -4.35
N LYS A 280 22.98 16.58 -3.89
CA LYS A 280 22.58 17.99 -3.74
C LYS A 280 22.32 18.70 -5.04
N ASP A 281 22.99 18.29 -6.10
CA ASP A 281 22.71 18.77 -7.45
C ASP A 281 21.51 17.99 -8.02
N LYS A 282 20.35 18.66 -8.11
CA LYS A 282 19.12 18.07 -8.62
C LYS A 282 19.26 17.50 -10.02
N LYS A 283 20.19 18.01 -10.86
CA LYS A 283 20.43 17.50 -12.21
C LYS A 283 21.24 16.20 -12.23
N LYS A 284 22.00 15.93 -11.16
CA LYS A 284 22.79 14.70 -10.97
C LYS A 284 22.09 13.69 -10.06
N ARG A 285 20.99 14.09 -9.43
CA ARG A 285 20.18 13.18 -8.63
C ARG A 285 19.56 12.13 -9.54
N ILE A 286 19.45 10.90 -9.03
CA ILE A 286 18.82 9.77 -9.73
C ILE A 286 17.44 10.14 -10.29
N THR A 287 17.08 9.63 -11.46
CA THR A 287 15.73 9.76 -12.03
C THR A 287 14.79 8.72 -11.41
N TYR A 288 13.46 8.87 -11.56
CA TYR A 288 12.52 7.83 -11.13
C TYR A 288 12.69 6.52 -11.89
N GLU A 289 13.04 6.58 -13.18
CA GLU A 289 13.28 5.38 -13.98
C GLU A 289 14.49 4.60 -13.46
N ASP A 290 15.61 5.27 -13.19
CA ASP A 290 16.80 4.64 -12.63
C ASP A 290 16.58 4.18 -11.18
N TYR A 291 15.78 4.93 -10.41
CA TYR A 291 15.40 4.57 -9.05
C TYR A 291 14.63 3.25 -9.00
N PHE A 292 13.59 3.11 -9.83
CA PHE A 292 12.79 1.87 -9.87
C PHE A 292 13.58 0.67 -10.40
N ASN A 293 14.60 0.90 -11.20
CA ASN A 293 15.47 -0.14 -11.76
C ASN A 293 16.73 -0.38 -10.94
N HIS A 294 16.89 0.31 -9.79
CA HIS A 294 18.12 0.25 -9.02
C HIS A 294 18.40 -1.15 -8.47
N PRO A 295 19.68 -1.64 -8.49
CA PRO A 295 20.04 -2.98 -8.03
C PRO A 295 19.61 -3.30 -6.60
N PHE A 296 19.52 -2.31 -5.72
CA PHE A 296 19.03 -2.51 -4.34
C PHE A 296 17.64 -3.14 -4.29
N PHE A 297 16.75 -2.86 -5.24
CA PHE A 297 15.39 -3.41 -5.27
C PHE A 297 15.29 -4.73 -6.03
N LYS A 298 16.39 -5.21 -6.61
CA LYS A 298 16.40 -6.49 -7.32
C LYS A 298 16.64 -7.64 -6.33
N TYR A 299 15.96 -8.75 -6.58
CA TYR A 299 16.21 -10.03 -5.94
C TYR A 299 16.73 -11.02 -6.97
N ASP A 300 17.50 -11.98 -6.53
CA ASP A 300 17.87 -13.14 -7.35
C ASP A 300 16.65 -14.04 -7.45
N GLU A 301 15.93 -13.94 -8.56
CA GLU A 301 14.76 -14.78 -8.81
C GLU A 301 15.16 -16.17 -9.28
N PRO A 302 14.44 -17.22 -8.87
CA PRO A 302 14.67 -18.57 -9.38
C PRO A 302 14.57 -18.61 -10.91
N PHE A 303 15.46 -19.37 -11.55
CA PHE A 303 15.55 -19.45 -13.02
C PHE A 303 14.23 -19.87 -13.68
N ASN A 304 13.50 -20.82 -13.08
CA ASN A 304 12.19 -21.24 -13.55
C ASN A 304 11.15 -20.11 -13.48
N LEU A 305 11.21 -19.22 -12.50
CA LEU A 305 10.33 -18.05 -12.41
C LEU A 305 10.67 -16.98 -13.46
N ILE A 306 11.95 -16.78 -13.76
CA ILE A 306 12.39 -15.88 -14.85
C ILE A 306 11.87 -16.40 -16.19
N ASN A 307 12.00 -17.70 -16.45
CA ASN A 307 11.49 -18.33 -17.66
C ASN A 307 9.96 -18.26 -17.75
N PHE A 308 9.28 -18.49 -16.64
CA PHE A 308 7.83 -18.35 -16.55
C PHE A 308 7.39 -16.93 -16.94
N ASN A 309 7.99 -15.89 -16.35
CA ASN A 309 7.68 -14.50 -16.64
C ASN A 309 7.87 -14.19 -18.13
N SER A 310 8.98 -14.64 -18.73
CA SER A 310 9.24 -14.46 -20.14
C SER A 310 8.21 -15.16 -21.03
N LYS A 311 7.86 -16.42 -20.71
CA LYS A 311 6.92 -17.24 -21.49
C LYS A 311 5.50 -16.67 -21.49
N TYR A 312 5.05 -16.14 -20.36
CA TYR A 312 3.66 -15.69 -20.19
C TYR A 312 3.49 -14.16 -20.24
N ASN A 313 4.57 -13.41 -20.52
CA ASN A 313 4.60 -11.96 -20.46
C ASN A 313 4.02 -11.45 -19.13
N MET A 314 4.50 -12.01 -18.03
CA MET A 314 4.11 -11.68 -16.67
C MET A 314 5.29 -11.08 -15.91
N ASP A 315 5.01 -10.42 -14.81
CA ASP A 315 5.99 -9.89 -13.89
C ASP A 315 5.69 -10.42 -12.49
N ILE A 316 5.91 -11.72 -12.31
CA ILE A 316 5.78 -12.39 -11.01
C ILE A 316 7.16 -12.48 -10.37
N SER A 317 7.24 -12.17 -9.08
CA SER A 317 8.42 -12.37 -8.26
C SER A 317 8.10 -13.33 -7.13
N SER A 318 9.05 -14.16 -6.73
CA SER A 318 8.94 -15.03 -5.55
C SER A 318 8.70 -14.24 -4.27
N TYR A 319 8.97 -12.94 -4.30
CA TYR A 319 8.77 -11.97 -3.22
C TYR A 319 7.48 -11.15 -3.33
N LYS A 320 6.71 -11.29 -4.43
CA LYS A 320 5.40 -10.63 -4.52
C LYS A 320 4.42 -11.26 -3.53
N ARG A 321 3.56 -10.41 -2.97
CA ARG A 321 2.49 -10.85 -2.06
C ARG A 321 1.30 -11.44 -2.79
N GLU A 322 1.06 -11.02 -4.03
CA GLU A 322 -0.13 -11.36 -4.78
C GLU A 322 0.22 -11.78 -6.21
N VAL A 323 -0.32 -12.92 -6.63
CA VAL A 323 -0.29 -13.40 -8.01
C VAL A 323 -1.71 -13.60 -8.49
N ARG A 324 -2.08 -12.94 -9.59
CA ARG A 324 -3.37 -13.10 -10.28
C ARG A 324 -3.14 -13.48 -11.74
N THR A 325 -3.78 -14.56 -12.18
CA THR A 325 -3.63 -15.11 -13.54
C THR A 325 -4.97 -15.46 -14.14
N GLU A 326 -5.87 -14.51 -14.27
CA GLU A 326 -7.19 -14.77 -14.81
C GLU A 326 -7.16 -15.04 -16.34
N GLY A 327 -7.92 -16.04 -16.80
CA GLY A 327 -8.14 -16.32 -18.22
C GLY A 327 -7.00 -17.01 -18.97
N LYS A 328 -5.94 -17.50 -18.29
CA LYS A 328 -4.83 -18.28 -18.89
C LYS A 328 -5.06 -19.79 -18.72
N ASP A 329 -4.42 -20.62 -19.56
CA ASP A 329 -4.46 -22.07 -19.37
C ASP A 329 -3.70 -22.47 -18.09
N GLY A 330 -4.47 -22.70 -17.05
CA GLY A 330 -3.94 -22.90 -15.72
C GLY A 330 -3.21 -24.22 -15.52
N ASN A 331 -3.46 -25.27 -16.32
CA ASN A 331 -2.74 -26.53 -16.19
C ASN A 331 -1.29 -26.37 -16.64
N ILE A 332 -1.06 -25.67 -17.77
CA ILE A 332 0.28 -25.35 -18.25
C ILE A 332 0.95 -24.38 -17.24
N LEU A 333 0.23 -23.38 -16.78
CA LEU A 333 0.71 -22.39 -15.84
C LEU A 333 1.14 -23.01 -14.51
N LEU A 334 0.39 -23.97 -13.95
CA LEU A 334 0.76 -24.65 -12.71
C LEU A 334 1.99 -25.52 -12.86
N ASN A 335 2.17 -26.20 -14.02
CA ASN A 335 3.38 -26.97 -14.29
C ASN A 335 4.63 -26.10 -14.32
N ASP A 336 4.53 -24.91 -14.91
CA ASP A 336 5.65 -23.98 -14.98
C ASP A 336 5.91 -23.24 -13.64
N LEU A 337 4.95 -23.24 -12.72
CA LEU A 337 5.11 -22.74 -11.34
C LEU A 337 5.62 -23.83 -10.38
N SER A 338 5.77 -25.07 -10.84
CA SER A 338 6.30 -26.15 -10.02
C SER A 338 7.74 -25.87 -9.57
N ASP A 339 8.11 -26.39 -8.40
CA ASP A 339 9.44 -26.27 -7.81
C ASP A 339 9.87 -24.82 -7.45
N ILE A 340 8.92 -23.87 -7.38
CA ILE A 340 9.20 -22.50 -6.94
C ILE A 340 8.96 -22.37 -5.44
N GLU A 341 9.94 -21.81 -4.73
CA GLU A 341 9.77 -21.36 -3.36
C GLU A 341 9.25 -19.91 -3.36
N PHE A 342 7.98 -19.73 -3.02
CA PHE A 342 7.38 -18.41 -2.84
C PHE A 342 7.60 -17.94 -1.40
N VAL A 343 8.59 -17.09 -1.21
CA VAL A 343 9.04 -16.64 0.12
C VAL A 343 7.99 -15.79 0.83
N ARG A 344 7.21 -15.00 0.07
CA ARG A 344 6.28 -13.99 0.64
C ARG A 344 4.89 -13.99 0.01
N LEU A 345 4.57 -14.93 -0.82
CA LEU A 345 3.26 -14.96 -1.48
C LEU A 345 2.16 -15.14 -0.44
N LYS A 346 1.32 -14.12 -0.29
CA LYS A 346 0.17 -14.09 0.63
C LYS A 346 -1.13 -14.48 -0.06
N GLU A 347 -1.27 -14.06 -1.30
CA GLU A 347 -2.49 -14.25 -2.09
C GLU A 347 -2.16 -14.86 -3.44
N LEU A 348 -2.79 -16.01 -3.72
CA LEU A 348 -2.71 -16.68 -5.01
C LEU A 348 -4.13 -16.76 -5.59
N ASN A 349 -4.38 -15.98 -6.62
CA ASN A 349 -5.65 -15.97 -7.33
C ASN A 349 -5.49 -16.59 -8.73
N LEU A 350 -6.04 -17.79 -8.87
CA LEU A 350 -6.05 -18.60 -10.08
C LEU A 350 -7.48 -18.86 -10.55
N GLN A 351 -8.39 -17.90 -10.32
CA GLN A 351 -9.77 -17.98 -10.74
C GLN A 351 -9.88 -18.02 -12.28
N ASN A 352 -10.82 -18.82 -12.79
CA ASN A 352 -11.14 -18.90 -14.22
C ASN A 352 -9.91 -19.21 -15.12
N CYS A 353 -9.05 -20.14 -14.67
CA CYS A 353 -7.82 -20.53 -15.38
C CYS A 353 -7.91 -21.94 -16.00
N ASN A 354 -9.09 -22.53 -16.12
CA ASN A 354 -9.29 -23.87 -16.67
C ASN A 354 -8.46 -24.99 -16.00
N ILE A 355 -8.13 -24.82 -14.70
CA ILE A 355 -7.33 -25.77 -13.94
C ILE A 355 -8.13 -27.04 -13.66
N SER A 356 -7.55 -28.21 -13.94
CA SER A 356 -8.15 -29.51 -13.62
C SER A 356 -7.29 -30.36 -12.66
N ASP A 357 -5.97 -30.14 -12.67
CA ASP A 357 -5.01 -30.87 -11.86
C ASP A 357 -4.21 -29.92 -10.94
N LEU A 358 -4.16 -30.24 -9.65
CA LEU A 358 -3.44 -29.49 -8.63
C LEU A 358 -2.08 -30.13 -8.28
N THR A 359 -1.72 -31.26 -8.90
CA THR A 359 -0.46 -31.97 -8.64
C THR A 359 0.78 -31.08 -8.77
N PRO A 360 0.89 -30.17 -9.76
CA PRO A 360 2.08 -29.32 -9.89
C PRO A 360 2.33 -28.42 -8.68
N LEU A 361 1.30 -28.04 -7.93
CA LEU A 361 1.47 -27.22 -6.72
C LEU A 361 2.12 -27.98 -5.55
N THR A 362 2.18 -29.31 -5.59
CA THR A 362 2.73 -30.10 -4.49
C THR A 362 4.24 -29.95 -4.33
N SER A 363 4.95 -29.61 -5.40
CA SER A 363 6.39 -29.36 -5.40
C SER A 363 6.77 -27.93 -5.02
N SER A 364 5.81 -27.00 -5.09
CA SER A 364 6.05 -25.59 -4.69
C SER A 364 5.90 -25.40 -3.18
N THR A 365 6.58 -24.38 -2.66
CA THR A 365 6.50 -24.03 -1.24
C THR A 365 5.84 -22.65 -1.07
N PHE A 366 4.79 -22.60 -0.24
CA PHE A 366 4.01 -21.40 0.05
C PHE A 366 4.05 -21.10 1.55
N LYS A 367 5.15 -20.54 2.04
CA LYS A 367 5.35 -20.32 3.49
C LYS A 367 4.30 -19.40 4.12
N ASP A 368 3.96 -18.35 3.40
CA ASP A 368 3.16 -17.23 3.90
C ASP A 368 1.78 -17.13 3.27
N LEU A 369 1.35 -18.11 2.47
CA LEU A 369 0.07 -18.07 1.77
C LEU A 369 -1.10 -18.10 2.74
N ILE A 370 -1.96 -17.08 2.68
CA ILE A 370 -3.15 -16.93 3.53
C ILE A 370 -4.45 -16.96 2.73
N PHE A 371 -4.41 -16.63 1.45
CA PHE A 371 -5.56 -16.57 0.55
C PHE A 371 -5.29 -17.36 -0.73
N LEU A 372 -6.17 -18.32 -1.05
CA LEU A 372 -6.11 -19.10 -2.28
C LEU A 372 -7.48 -19.08 -2.96
N ASN A 373 -7.56 -18.54 -4.18
CA ASN A 373 -8.76 -18.56 -5.00
C ASN A 373 -8.57 -19.44 -6.23
N LEU A 374 -9.31 -20.52 -6.29
CA LEU A 374 -9.39 -21.51 -7.38
C LEU A 374 -10.82 -21.63 -7.94
N GLN A 375 -11.68 -20.64 -7.74
CA GLN A 375 -13.05 -20.66 -8.24
C GLN A 375 -13.10 -20.68 -9.78
N TYR A 376 -14.22 -21.13 -10.33
CA TYR A 376 -14.46 -21.18 -11.79
C TYR A 376 -13.41 -21.96 -12.57
N ASN A 377 -12.99 -23.13 -12.03
CA ASN A 377 -12.06 -24.03 -12.70
C ASN A 377 -12.72 -25.39 -12.99
N ASN A 378 -11.92 -26.36 -13.41
CA ASN A 378 -12.39 -27.73 -13.74
C ASN A 378 -11.86 -28.77 -12.73
N ILE A 379 -11.53 -28.35 -11.50
CA ILE A 379 -10.95 -29.21 -10.47
C ILE A 379 -11.98 -30.26 -10.03
N TYR A 380 -11.61 -31.53 -10.10
CA TYR A 380 -12.46 -32.65 -9.65
C TYR A 380 -11.82 -33.49 -8.56
N ASN A 381 -10.49 -33.41 -8.40
CA ASN A 381 -9.73 -34.22 -7.46
C ASN A 381 -8.95 -33.32 -6.49
N LEU A 382 -9.24 -33.45 -5.19
CA LEU A 382 -8.56 -32.70 -4.12
C LEU A 382 -7.43 -33.47 -3.44
N LYS A 383 -7.15 -34.73 -3.84
CA LYS A 383 -6.08 -35.54 -3.21
C LYS A 383 -4.72 -34.86 -3.21
N PRO A 384 -4.28 -34.12 -4.27
CA PRO A 384 -2.99 -33.45 -4.24
C PRO A 384 -2.87 -32.41 -3.14
N MET A 385 -3.97 -31.80 -2.70
CA MET A 385 -3.93 -30.73 -1.70
C MET A 385 -3.33 -31.14 -0.35
N LYS A 386 -3.39 -32.42 0.01
CA LYS A 386 -2.80 -32.93 1.27
C LYS A 386 -1.25 -32.79 1.28
N ASP A 387 -0.64 -32.77 0.10
CA ASP A 387 0.81 -32.72 -0.09
C ASP A 387 1.31 -31.28 -0.32
N ILE A 388 0.39 -30.32 -0.52
CA ILE A 388 0.72 -28.90 -0.65
C ILE A 388 0.96 -28.32 0.76
N LYS A 389 2.08 -27.63 0.93
CA LYS A 389 2.49 -27.08 2.23
C LYS A 389 1.81 -25.76 2.55
N PHE A 390 0.54 -25.82 2.91
CA PHE A 390 -0.23 -24.65 3.37
C PHE A 390 -0.12 -24.46 4.88
N LEU A 391 0.85 -23.70 5.36
CA LEU A 391 1.07 -23.53 6.80
C LEU A 391 0.14 -22.50 7.44
N GLY A 392 -0.23 -21.44 6.72
CA GLY A 392 -0.94 -20.28 7.23
C GLY A 392 -2.26 -19.95 6.55
N ILE A 393 -2.80 -20.83 5.69
CA ILE A 393 -3.99 -20.52 4.89
C ILE A 393 -5.20 -20.18 5.78
N LYS A 394 -5.81 -19.02 5.54
CA LYS A 394 -6.99 -18.51 6.25
C LYS A 394 -8.25 -18.60 5.39
N GLU A 395 -8.12 -18.38 4.11
CA GLU A 395 -9.24 -18.37 3.18
C GLU A 395 -8.93 -19.21 1.95
N MET A 396 -9.86 -20.10 1.59
CA MET A 396 -9.73 -20.96 0.42
C MET A 396 -11.07 -21.02 -0.33
N TYR A 397 -11.03 -20.66 -1.60
CA TYR A 397 -12.21 -20.62 -2.45
C TYR A 397 -12.08 -21.61 -3.61
N LEU A 398 -12.92 -22.65 -3.59
CA LEU A 398 -12.99 -23.76 -4.53
C LEU A 398 -14.36 -23.84 -5.24
N GLY A 399 -15.18 -22.80 -5.12
CA GLY A 399 -16.53 -22.79 -5.68
C GLY A 399 -16.54 -22.90 -7.22
N LEU A 400 -17.65 -23.36 -7.79
CA LEU A 400 -17.86 -23.46 -9.24
C LEU A 400 -16.76 -24.31 -9.93
N ASN A 401 -16.48 -25.47 -9.35
CA ASN A 401 -15.61 -26.52 -9.85
C ASN A 401 -16.40 -27.83 -10.11
N ARG A 402 -15.74 -28.94 -10.25
CA ARG A 402 -16.33 -30.28 -10.48
C ARG A 402 -16.10 -31.24 -9.31
N ILE A 403 -15.87 -30.72 -8.09
CA ILE A 403 -15.53 -31.48 -6.90
C ILE A 403 -16.76 -32.30 -6.47
N THR A 404 -16.52 -33.57 -6.16
CA THR A 404 -17.54 -34.48 -5.63
C THR A 404 -17.18 -34.97 -4.23
N ASP A 405 -15.90 -35.02 -3.85
CA ASP A 405 -15.37 -35.54 -2.60
C ASP A 405 -14.46 -34.50 -1.93
N ILE A 406 -14.78 -34.12 -0.70
CA ILE A 406 -13.99 -33.19 0.13
C ILE A 406 -13.18 -33.89 1.22
N SER A 407 -13.29 -35.22 1.32
CA SER A 407 -12.57 -35.99 2.36
C SER A 407 -11.03 -35.79 2.36
N PRO A 408 -10.37 -35.49 1.21
CA PRO A 408 -8.95 -35.18 1.24
C PRO A 408 -8.59 -33.96 2.09
N LEU A 409 -9.49 -32.98 2.20
CA LEU A 409 -9.26 -31.76 3.00
C LEU A 409 -9.25 -32.03 4.52
N GLU A 410 -9.91 -33.10 4.99
CA GLU A 410 -9.91 -33.50 6.42
C GLU A 410 -8.50 -33.83 6.91
N LYS A 411 -7.63 -34.32 6.00
CA LYS A 411 -6.26 -34.74 6.29
C LYS A 411 -5.25 -33.59 6.32
N ILE A 412 -5.67 -32.39 5.91
CA ILE A 412 -4.81 -31.20 5.90
C ILE A 412 -4.83 -30.57 7.29
N PRO A 413 -3.68 -30.35 7.92
CA PRO A 413 -3.63 -29.72 9.25
C PRO A 413 -3.85 -28.22 9.16
N PHE A 414 -5.05 -27.79 8.75
CA PHE A 414 -5.42 -26.37 8.75
C PHE A 414 -5.38 -25.80 10.17
N LYS A 415 -4.45 -24.88 10.43
CA LYS A 415 -4.33 -24.21 11.74
C LYS A 415 -5.10 -22.89 11.81
N CYS A 416 -5.32 -22.26 10.67
CA CYS A 416 -5.79 -20.88 10.59
C CYS A 416 -6.99 -20.69 9.65
N LEU A 417 -7.53 -21.74 9.04
CA LEU A 417 -8.58 -21.65 8.03
C LEU A 417 -9.89 -21.16 8.66
N THR A 418 -10.34 -19.97 8.24
CA THR A 418 -11.57 -19.32 8.71
C THR A 418 -12.68 -19.32 7.66
N SER A 419 -12.31 -19.47 6.38
CA SER A 419 -13.26 -19.46 5.26
C SER A 419 -12.93 -20.54 4.24
N LEU A 420 -13.94 -21.36 3.88
CA LEU A 420 -13.85 -22.38 2.84
C LEU A 420 -15.07 -22.30 1.92
N GLY A 421 -14.87 -21.78 0.71
CA GLY A 421 -15.94 -21.66 -0.30
C GLY A 421 -16.01 -22.89 -1.21
N LEU A 422 -17.11 -23.65 -1.18
CA LEU A 422 -17.34 -24.86 -1.98
C LEU A 422 -18.60 -24.81 -2.85
N SER A 423 -19.29 -23.68 -2.88
CA SER A 423 -20.57 -23.52 -3.61
C SER A 423 -20.43 -23.83 -5.10
N GLY A 424 -21.49 -24.36 -5.74
CA GLY A 424 -21.48 -24.65 -7.19
C GLY A 424 -20.67 -25.87 -7.61
N ASN A 425 -20.25 -26.74 -6.67
CA ASN A 425 -19.65 -28.04 -6.94
C ASN A 425 -20.70 -29.17 -6.97
N LYS A 426 -20.28 -30.37 -7.35
CA LYS A 426 -21.14 -31.57 -7.39
C LYS A 426 -21.05 -32.42 -6.09
N ILE A 427 -20.92 -31.75 -4.95
CA ILE A 427 -20.75 -32.40 -3.65
C ILE A 427 -22.08 -32.93 -3.16
N ASN A 428 -22.13 -34.22 -2.75
CA ASN A 428 -23.27 -34.76 -2.01
C ASN A 428 -23.13 -34.37 -0.54
N TRP A 429 -24.03 -33.51 -0.07
CA TRP A 429 -24.01 -32.96 1.30
C TRP A 429 -24.76 -33.90 2.28
N ASP A 430 -24.32 -35.16 2.38
CA ASP A 430 -24.78 -36.08 3.42
C ASP A 430 -24.21 -35.71 4.82
N GLU A 431 -24.63 -36.44 5.85
CA GLU A 431 -24.20 -36.17 7.23
C GLU A 431 -22.68 -36.31 7.43
N ASN A 432 -22.05 -37.24 6.74
CA ASN A 432 -20.59 -37.42 6.81
C ASN A 432 -19.85 -36.24 6.17
N THR A 433 -20.27 -35.78 5.00
CA THR A 433 -19.70 -34.64 4.29
C THR A 433 -19.88 -33.35 5.09
N LYS A 434 -21.04 -33.12 5.70
CA LYS A 434 -21.28 -31.99 6.61
C LYS A 434 -20.35 -32.04 7.83
N ARG A 435 -20.17 -33.23 8.42
CA ARG A 435 -19.25 -33.45 9.55
C ARG A 435 -17.82 -33.07 9.17
N ILE A 436 -17.34 -33.50 7.99
CA ILE A 436 -16.01 -33.18 7.47
C ILE A 436 -15.88 -31.67 7.29
N TYR A 437 -16.81 -31.02 6.60
CA TYR A 437 -16.80 -29.58 6.39
C TYR A 437 -16.72 -28.80 7.71
N ASN A 438 -17.57 -29.15 8.67
CA ASN A 438 -17.59 -28.52 9.99
C ASN A 438 -16.29 -28.76 10.78
N SER A 439 -15.63 -29.92 10.60
CA SER A 439 -14.37 -30.22 11.28
C SER A 439 -13.20 -29.38 10.74
N ILE A 440 -13.27 -28.95 9.46
CA ILE A 440 -12.26 -28.13 8.81
C ILE A 440 -12.37 -26.66 9.26
N ILE A 441 -13.59 -26.10 9.36
CA ILE A 441 -13.80 -24.68 9.67
C ILE A 441 -13.80 -24.38 11.18
N LYS A 442 -14.09 -25.37 12.02
CA LYS A 442 -14.14 -25.18 13.49
C LYS A 442 -12.78 -25.28 14.19
N LYS A 443 -11.71 -25.50 13.45
CA LYS A 443 -10.33 -25.50 13.98
C LYS A 443 -9.76 -24.09 13.98
#